data_89456cea3b77570884c19c7d1daf5ffa
#
_entry.id   89456cea3b77570884c19c7d1daf5ffa
#
_cell.length_a   1.000
_cell.length_b   1.000
_cell.length_c   1.000
_cell.angle_alpha   90.00
_cell.angle_beta   90.00
_cell.angle_gamma   90.00
#
_symmetry.space_group_name_H-M   'P 1'
#
loop_
_entity.id
_entity.type
_entity.pdbx_description
1 polymer ?
#
loop_
_entity_poly.entity_id
_entity_poly.type
_entity_poly.pdbx_seq_one_letter_code
_entity_poly.pdbx_strand_id
1 'polypeptide(L)'
;AMTREQAAQMAFQTLTADTVYYTNKGTTVIGSDGMQVIVGASAPVKVANSTTDDYRTVKGDKDEVQQFCEKYFSDLTLNSNNHDDFGRPSDQWKNGTKEIGTYASTADASYSEKVSSKTLYSDLGLDKTTTVDVTEDGKANGTFTIEKGNSDDELGGNGVLVEAFVDNDDNVTLVVINTYVGEISKVTAAKDGDDRYVTVDGKKFETESFEKDDVVLYTMADGEIQTMTLAEVVEGVEVTKTTGDSSFVADGETYKYSAKMSNKGDVKVDSVLDLYLDSYGYVIKVDVSKASSDYAYVVNTGADKGRYDDESSYYAKLLLADGTVVEAEVDEDCLKGDDFDAKKKELDKLPGYIVEYSKNSKDIYTIKTASTSGLAENKKVEINKGESAMTLDTETVYANSKTVFLVQTGTGSKATYKSYTGYANVPDLKDNSGNFVYYCKSGSTVATMVFISDVSASSDD
;
A
#
# COMPACT_ATOMS: atom_id res chain seq x y z
N ALA A 1 15.03 -21.82 4.76
CA ALA A 1 13.99 -22.67 4.17
C ALA A 1 13.43 -21.95 2.93
N MET A 2 13.16 -22.68 1.86
CA MET A 2 12.59 -22.14 0.63
C MET A 2 11.12 -21.78 0.86
N THR A 3 10.66 -20.62 0.38
CA THR A 3 9.26 -20.20 0.45
C THR A 3 8.42 -20.94 -0.60
N ARG A 4 7.08 -20.89 -0.46
CA ARG A 4 6.15 -21.42 -1.48
C ARG A 4 6.34 -20.75 -2.83
N GLU A 5 6.55 -19.42 -2.82
CA GLU A 5 6.77 -18.61 -4.00
C GLU A 5 8.07 -19.00 -4.72
N GLN A 6 9.18 -19.14 -3.98
CA GLN A 6 10.45 -19.62 -4.54
C GLN A 6 10.31 -21.02 -5.14
N ALA A 7 9.53 -21.93 -4.53
CA ALA A 7 9.26 -23.24 -5.06
C ALA A 7 8.44 -23.18 -6.36
N ALA A 8 7.41 -22.32 -6.40
CA ALA A 8 6.60 -22.11 -7.60
C ALA A 8 7.42 -21.54 -8.75
N GLN A 9 8.28 -20.54 -8.47
CA GLN A 9 9.18 -19.95 -9.45
C GLN A 9 10.18 -20.97 -10.01
N MET A 10 10.77 -21.80 -9.16
CA MET A 10 11.67 -22.88 -9.63
C MET A 10 10.93 -23.90 -10.51
N ALA A 11 9.71 -24.29 -10.11
CA ALA A 11 8.90 -25.21 -10.91
C ALA A 11 8.54 -24.61 -12.28
N PHE A 12 8.17 -23.34 -12.31
CA PHE A 12 7.86 -22.62 -13.54
C PHE A 12 9.07 -22.53 -14.48
N GLN A 13 10.23 -22.12 -13.96
CA GLN A 13 11.46 -22.05 -14.73
C GLN A 13 11.94 -23.41 -15.25
N THR A 14 11.57 -24.52 -14.58
CA THR A 14 11.90 -25.85 -15.04
C THR A 14 11.19 -26.21 -16.34
N LEU A 15 10.05 -25.61 -16.63
CA LEU A 15 9.27 -25.90 -17.85
C LEU A 15 10.11 -25.65 -19.12
N THR A 16 10.90 -24.60 -19.15
CA THR A 16 11.76 -24.22 -20.29
C THR A 16 13.19 -24.77 -20.19
N ALA A 17 13.51 -25.58 -19.17
CA ALA A 17 14.83 -26.14 -19.00
C ALA A 17 15.09 -27.25 -20.06
N ASP A 18 16.27 -27.20 -20.66
CA ASP A 18 16.70 -28.23 -21.61
C ASP A 18 16.81 -29.60 -20.94
N THR A 19 16.28 -30.63 -21.58
CA THR A 19 16.49 -31.99 -21.13
C THR A 19 17.90 -32.48 -21.52
N VAL A 20 18.55 -33.19 -20.62
CA VAL A 20 19.89 -33.69 -20.84
C VAL A 20 20.00 -35.17 -20.53
N TYR A 21 20.95 -35.84 -21.16
CA TYR A 21 21.34 -37.22 -20.82
C TYR A 21 22.84 -37.29 -20.64
N TYR A 22 23.29 -38.33 -19.94
CA TYR A 22 24.69 -38.64 -19.75
C TYR A 22 25.04 -39.91 -20.57
N THR A 23 26.01 -39.79 -21.46
CA THR A 23 26.53 -40.94 -22.20
C THR A 23 27.22 -41.96 -21.27
N ASN A 24 27.77 -41.44 -20.17
CA ASN A 24 28.29 -42.25 -19.09
C ASN A 24 27.87 -41.60 -17.75
N LYS A 25 27.10 -42.34 -16.94
CA LYS A 25 26.60 -41.86 -15.63
C LYS A 25 27.66 -41.90 -14.53
N GLY A 26 28.89 -42.27 -14.88
CA GLY A 26 29.91 -42.58 -13.91
C GLY A 26 29.75 -44.00 -13.32
N THR A 27 30.83 -44.62 -13.00
CA THR A 27 30.80 -45.94 -12.36
C THR A 27 32.06 -46.12 -11.52
N THR A 28 31.94 -46.95 -10.49
CA THR A 28 33.12 -47.41 -9.74
C THR A 28 33.45 -48.83 -10.21
N VAL A 29 34.62 -48.99 -10.78
CA VAL A 29 35.13 -50.30 -11.17
C VAL A 29 36.08 -50.77 -10.04
N ILE A 30 35.78 -51.98 -9.53
CA ILE A 30 36.64 -52.61 -8.51
C ILE A 30 37.51 -53.60 -9.24
N GLY A 31 38.83 -53.36 -9.21
CA GLY A 31 39.81 -54.26 -9.76
C GLY A 31 39.90 -55.58 -8.97
N SER A 32 40.44 -56.65 -9.59
CA SER A 32 40.67 -57.93 -8.93
C SER A 32 41.61 -57.86 -7.73
N ASP A 33 42.35 -56.79 -7.60
CA ASP A 33 43.25 -56.44 -6.51
C ASP A 33 42.59 -55.57 -5.40
N GLY A 34 41.25 -55.32 -5.52
CA GLY A 34 40.47 -54.49 -4.59
C GLY A 34 40.64 -52.98 -4.80
N MET A 35 41.41 -52.52 -5.77
CA MET A 35 41.53 -51.10 -6.09
C MET A 35 40.19 -50.62 -6.70
N GLN A 36 39.73 -49.47 -6.21
CA GLN A 36 38.53 -48.80 -6.74
C GLN A 36 38.97 -47.73 -7.73
N VAL A 37 38.53 -47.85 -8.97
CA VAL A 37 38.68 -46.79 -9.99
C VAL A 37 37.31 -46.13 -10.19
N ILE A 38 37.22 -44.86 -9.84
CA ILE A 38 36.06 -44.06 -10.06
C ILE A 38 36.15 -43.44 -11.45
N VAL A 39 35.31 -43.90 -12.36
CA VAL A 39 35.11 -43.26 -13.68
C VAL A 39 34.05 -42.19 -13.52
N GLY A 40 34.44 -40.92 -13.68
CA GLY A 40 33.52 -39.78 -13.58
C GLY A 40 32.41 -39.83 -14.63
N ALA A 41 31.30 -39.21 -14.34
CA ALA A 41 30.22 -39.02 -15.33
C ALA A 41 30.73 -38.18 -16.52
N SER A 42 30.25 -38.47 -17.72
CA SER A 42 30.44 -37.59 -18.87
C SER A 42 29.79 -36.23 -18.65
N ALA A 43 30.19 -35.20 -19.43
CA ALA A 43 29.41 -33.99 -19.49
C ALA A 43 27.95 -34.29 -19.98
N PRO A 44 26.95 -33.60 -19.45
CA PRO A 44 25.55 -33.75 -19.93
C PRO A 44 25.47 -33.31 -21.39
N VAL A 45 24.70 -34.07 -22.18
CA VAL A 45 24.44 -33.77 -23.59
C VAL A 45 22.95 -33.42 -23.69
N LYS A 46 22.64 -32.32 -24.39
CA LYS A 46 21.24 -31.92 -24.62
C LYS A 46 20.53 -32.96 -25.48
N VAL A 47 19.28 -33.23 -25.15
CA VAL A 47 18.41 -34.15 -25.94
C VAL A 47 17.94 -33.37 -27.15
N ALA A 48 18.19 -33.89 -28.35
CA ALA A 48 17.67 -33.30 -29.58
C ALA A 48 16.16 -33.54 -29.71
N ASN A 49 15.45 -32.56 -30.24
CA ASN A 49 14.07 -32.71 -30.65
C ASN A 49 13.95 -33.73 -31.83
N SER A 50 12.84 -34.47 -31.87
CA SER A 50 12.59 -35.36 -32.96
C SER A 50 12.29 -34.59 -34.26
N THR A 51 12.95 -34.93 -35.35
CA THR A 51 12.78 -34.28 -36.66
C THR A 51 11.47 -34.60 -37.36
N THR A 52 10.60 -35.42 -36.77
CA THR A 52 9.40 -35.99 -37.41
C THR A 52 8.07 -35.46 -36.90
N ASP A 53 8.07 -34.76 -35.76
CA ASP A 53 6.86 -34.20 -35.17
C ASP A 53 6.85 -32.70 -35.19
N ASP A 54 5.67 -32.10 -35.30
CA ASP A 54 5.42 -30.68 -35.15
C ASP A 54 6.14 -30.17 -33.90
N TYR A 55 7.23 -29.44 -34.10
CA TYR A 55 7.99 -28.86 -33.01
C TYR A 55 7.09 -27.98 -32.19
N ARG A 56 6.89 -28.34 -30.96
CA ARG A 56 6.34 -27.44 -29.98
C ARG A 56 7.48 -26.57 -29.50
N THR A 57 7.53 -25.39 -30.05
CA THR A 57 8.52 -24.41 -29.70
C THR A 57 8.11 -23.80 -28.36
N VAL A 58 8.84 -24.17 -27.32
CA VAL A 58 8.71 -23.58 -26.00
C VAL A 58 9.66 -22.41 -25.80
N LYS A 59 10.58 -22.19 -26.72
CA LYS A 59 11.46 -21.02 -26.78
C LYS A 59 11.45 -20.42 -28.18
N GLY A 60 10.35 -19.76 -28.52
CA GLY A 60 10.26 -18.94 -29.71
C GLY A 60 10.56 -19.66 -31.02
N ASP A 61 11.78 -19.69 -31.42
CA ASP A 61 12.18 -20.32 -32.69
C ASP A 61 12.49 -21.81 -32.53
N LYS A 62 12.27 -22.55 -33.60
CA LYS A 62 12.55 -23.97 -33.73
C LYS A 62 13.96 -24.28 -33.23
N ASP A 63 14.09 -24.46 -31.93
CA ASP A 63 15.33 -24.95 -31.40
C ASP A 63 15.42 -26.48 -31.60
N GLU A 64 16.59 -26.97 -31.80
CA GLU A 64 16.85 -28.39 -32.01
C GLU A 64 16.89 -29.18 -30.68
N VAL A 65 16.58 -28.56 -29.56
CA VAL A 65 16.73 -29.09 -28.19
C VAL A 65 15.36 -29.31 -27.54
N GLN A 66 15.17 -30.46 -26.94
CA GLN A 66 13.96 -30.77 -26.23
C GLN A 66 13.95 -30.16 -24.82
N GLN A 67 12.94 -29.32 -24.51
CA GLN A 67 12.70 -28.80 -23.17
C GLN A 67 11.89 -29.76 -22.30
N PHE A 68 11.91 -29.52 -20.99
CA PHE A 68 11.23 -30.38 -20.02
C PHE A 68 9.70 -30.43 -20.28
N CYS A 69 9.05 -29.27 -20.52
CA CYS A 69 7.62 -29.26 -20.77
C CYS A 69 7.24 -29.97 -22.07
N GLU A 70 8.04 -29.87 -23.13
CA GLU A 70 7.80 -30.58 -24.39
C GLU A 70 7.78 -32.10 -24.20
N LYS A 71 8.64 -32.60 -23.30
CA LYS A 71 8.73 -34.00 -22.98
C LYS A 71 7.58 -34.52 -22.13
N TYR A 72 7.16 -33.74 -21.13
CA TYR A 72 6.27 -34.23 -20.07
C TYR A 72 4.85 -33.64 -20.12
N PHE A 73 4.66 -32.50 -20.80
CA PHE A 73 3.37 -31.80 -20.88
C PHE A 73 2.99 -31.49 -22.33
N SER A 74 2.54 -32.51 -23.04
CA SER A 74 2.31 -32.46 -24.49
C SER A 74 1.33 -31.39 -24.96
N ASP A 75 0.42 -30.94 -24.11
CA ASP A 75 -0.61 -29.94 -24.45
C ASP A 75 -0.20 -28.51 -24.06
N LEU A 76 0.97 -28.37 -23.38
CA LEU A 76 1.49 -27.09 -22.98
C LEU A 76 2.31 -26.49 -24.13
N THR A 77 1.96 -25.28 -24.53
CA THR A 77 2.66 -24.52 -25.59
C THR A 77 3.01 -23.11 -25.09
N LEU A 78 4.11 -22.58 -25.58
CA LEU A 78 4.59 -21.23 -25.32
C LEU A 78 4.62 -20.43 -26.64
N ASN A 79 4.00 -19.26 -26.63
CA ASN A 79 4.16 -18.25 -27.66
C ASN A 79 5.00 -17.10 -27.10
N SER A 80 6.27 -17.01 -27.50
CA SER A 80 7.21 -15.98 -27.06
C SER A 80 7.22 -14.72 -27.93
N ASN A 81 6.47 -14.73 -29.06
CA ASN A 81 6.27 -13.55 -29.92
C ASN A 81 4.95 -12.85 -29.59
N ASN A 82 4.65 -12.73 -28.31
CA ASN A 82 3.42 -12.11 -27.82
C ASN A 82 3.74 -10.81 -27.09
N HIS A 83 2.70 -10.02 -26.87
CA HIS A 83 2.75 -8.85 -26.03
C HIS A 83 1.65 -8.95 -24.99
N ASP A 84 1.90 -8.42 -23.80
CA ASP A 84 0.85 -8.27 -22.79
C ASP A 84 -0.02 -7.04 -23.10
N ASP A 85 -1.01 -6.80 -22.23
CA ASP A 85 -1.97 -5.71 -22.43
C ASP A 85 -1.33 -4.31 -22.43
N PHE A 86 -0.14 -4.15 -21.84
CA PHE A 86 0.64 -2.91 -21.87
C PHE A 86 1.50 -2.76 -23.14
N GLY A 87 1.66 -3.84 -23.94
CA GLY A 87 2.53 -3.88 -25.10
C GLY A 87 3.95 -4.35 -24.80
N ARG A 88 4.21 -4.90 -23.61
CA ARG A 88 5.51 -5.47 -23.24
C ARG A 88 5.72 -6.80 -23.96
N PRO A 89 6.90 -7.09 -24.52
CA PRO A 89 7.24 -8.43 -24.97
C PRO A 89 6.92 -9.44 -23.89
N SER A 90 6.26 -10.53 -24.24
CA SER A 90 5.73 -11.47 -23.28
C SER A 90 5.69 -12.89 -23.77
N ASP A 91 5.74 -13.81 -22.82
CA ASP A 91 5.54 -15.24 -23.00
C ASP A 91 4.08 -15.60 -22.69
N GLN A 92 3.33 -16.06 -23.69
CA GLN A 92 1.96 -16.55 -23.51
C GLN A 92 1.93 -18.07 -23.43
N TRP A 93 1.53 -18.60 -22.31
CA TRP A 93 1.35 -20.02 -22.09
C TRP A 93 -0.08 -20.47 -22.36
N LYS A 94 -0.22 -21.59 -23.09
CA LYS A 94 -1.50 -22.23 -23.38
C LYS A 94 -1.46 -23.72 -23.04
N ASN A 95 -2.60 -24.25 -22.60
CA ASN A 95 -2.85 -25.69 -22.48
C ASN A 95 -3.92 -26.09 -23.52
N GLY A 96 -3.50 -26.70 -24.58
CA GLY A 96 -4.32 -26.86 -25.77
C GLY A 96 -4.69 -25.50 -26.37
N THR A 97 -5.99 -25.21 -26.40
CA THR A 97 -6.49 -23.90 -26.90
C THR A 97 -6.71 -22.87 -25.79
N LYS A 98 -6.62 -23.28 -24.51
CA LYS A 98 -6.90 -22.41 -23.36
C LYS A 98 -5.64 -21.67 -22.96
N GLU A 99 -5.72 -20.36 -22.93
CA GLU A 99 -4.69 -19.52 -22.30
C GLU A 99 -4.61 -19.79 -20.79
N ILE A 100 -3.38 -19.95 -20.28
CA ILE A 100 -3.09 -20.11 -18.86
C ILE A 100 -2.65 -18.77 -18.27
N GLY A 101 -1.83 -18.03 -19.00
CA GLY A 101 -1.33 -16.72 -18.59
C GLY A 101 -0.32 -16.16 -19.56
N THR A 102 -0.19 -14.85 -19.51
CA THR A 102 0.79 -14.04 -20.26
C THR A 102 1.73 -13.38 -19.27
N TYR A 103 3.03 -13.55 -19.46
CA TYR A 103 4.08 -13.11 -18.55
C TYR A 103 5.05 -12.21 -19.29
N ALA A 104 5.12 -10.95 -18.90
CA ALA A 104 6.04 -9.98 -19.50
C ALA A 104 7.49 -10.40 -19.32
N SER A 105 8.31 -10.15 -20.33
CA SER A 105 9.75 -10.29 -20.26
C SER A 105 10.33 -9.28 -19.26
N THR A 106 11.52 -9.57 -18.76
CA THR A 106 12.25 -8.58 -17.94
C THR A 106 12.77 -7.49 -18.84
N ALA A 107 12.51 -6.23 -18.48
CA ALA A 107 13.03 -5.08 -19.23
C ALA A 107 14.56 -5.00 -19.12
N ASP A 108 15.21 -4.60 -20.19
CA ASP A 108 16.67 -4.33 -20.23
C ASP A 108 17.00 -3.04 -19.49
N ALA A 109 16.08 -2.06 -19.50
CA ALA A 109 16.16 -0.86 -18.69
C ALA A 109 14.76 -0.43 -18.22
N SER A 110 14.70 0.13 -16.99
CA SER A 110 13.45 0.56 -16.36
C SER A 110 13.66 1.86 -15.57
N TYR A 111 12.74 2.81 -15.73
CA TYR A 111 12.82 4.13 -15.12
C TYR A 111 11.48 4.51 -14.51
N SER A 112 11.51 5.18 -13.36
CA SER A 112 10.33 5.75 -12.68
C SER A 112 10.35 7.28 -12.65
N GLU A 113 11.30 7.87 -13.34
CA GLU A 113 11.46 9.32 -13.57
C GLU A 113 11.57 9.57 -15.09
N LYS A 114 11.68 10.83 -15.48
CA LYS A 114 12.02 11.16 -16.85
C LYS A 114 13.36 10.58 -17.27
N VAL A 115 13.38 9.92 -18.41
CA VAL A 115 14.57 9.40 -19.02
C VAL A 115 14.85 10.11 -20.35
N SER A 116 16.08 10.61 -20.52
CA SER A 116 16.50 11.26 -21.77
C SER A 116 16.85 10.23 -22.85
N SER A 117 16.69 10.65 -24.08
CA SER A 117 17.14 9.90 -25.28
C SER A 117 18.62 9.47 -25.14
N LYS A 118 19.49 10.35 -24.66
CA LYS A 118 20.91 10.05 -24.38
C LYS A 118 21.08 8.92 -23.36
N THR A 119 20.30 8.92 -22.28
CA THR A 119 20.37 7.90 -21.24
C THR A 119 19.95 6.55 -21.79
N LEU A 120 18.81 6.50 -22.49
CA LEU A 120 18.34 5.29 -23.16
C LEU A 120 19.40 4.75 -24.14
N TYR A 121 20.00 5.63 -24.96
CA TYR A 121 21.05 5.23 -25.90
C TYR A 121 22.22 4.53 -25.21
N SER A 122 22.65 5.08 -24.07
CA SER A 122 23.78 4.54 -23.30
C SER A 122 23.43 3.24 -22.58
N ASP A 123 22.29 3.21 -21.91
CA ASP A 123 21.90 2.09 -21.03
C ASP A 123 21.50 0.85 -21.84
N LEU A 124 20.92 1.04 -23.03
CA LEU A 124 20.62 -0.06 -23.95
C LEU A 124 21.81 -0.47 -24.84
N GLY A 125 22.96 0.23 -24.74
CA GLY A 125 24.17 -0.11 -25.49
C GLY A 125 24.04 0.06 -26.98
N LEU A 126 23.15 0.96 -27.44
CA LEU A 126 22.90 1.15 -28.89
C LEU A 126 24.14 1.73 -29.61
N ASP A 127 24.34 1.32 -30.84
CA ASP A 127 25.45 1.77 -31.69
C ASP A 127 25.03 2.81 -32.73
N LYS A 128 23.73 2.99 -32.97
CA LYS A 128 23.13 3.90 -33.96
C LYS A 128 21.89 4.60 -33.39
N THR A 129 21.55 5.75 -33.97
CA THR A 129 20.25 6.41 -33.72
C THR A 129 19.11 5.51 -34.15
N THR A 130 18.14 5.28 -33.27
CA THR A 130 17.02 4.39 -33.50
C THR A 130 15.71 5.12 -33.18
N THR A 131 14.77 5.10 -34.13
CA THR A 131 13.40 5.62 -33.86
C THR A 131 12.48 4.44 -33.66
N VAL A 132 11.76 4.45 -32.58
CA VAL A 132 10.92 3.33 -32.10
C VAL A 132 9.50 3.79 -31.81
N ASP A 133 8.55 2.91 -31.98
CA ASP A 133 7.17 3.14 -31.54
C ASP A 133 7.10 3.09 -30.01
N VAL A 134 6.29 3.97 -29.45
CA VAL A 134 6.01 4.02 -28.01
C VAL A 134 4.60 3.53 -27.77
N THR A 135 4.46 2.58 -26.86
CA THR A 135 3.17 2.18 -26.30
C THR A 135 2.96 2.83 -24.93
N GLU A 136 1.86 3.53 -24.74
CA GLU A 136 1.48 4.13 -23.45
C GLU A 136 0.12 3.58 -23.02
N ASP A 137 0.07 2.96 -21.83
CA ASP A 137 -1.14 2.33 -21.28
C ASP A 137 -1.83 1.40 -22.30
N GLY A 138 -1.04 0.56 -22.97
CA GLY A 138 -1.52 -0.41 -23.97
C GLY A 138 -1.87 0.17 -25.33
N LYS A 139 -1.68 1.49 -25.55
CA LYS A 139 -2.02 2.16 -26.82
C LYS A 139 -0.80 2.76 -27.49
N ALA A 140 -0.81 2.70 -28.82
CA ALA A 140 0.22 3.41 -29.59
C ALA A 140 0.21 4.92 -29.28
N ASN A 141 1.36 5.45 -28.89
CA ASN A 141 1.56 6.85 -28.51
C ASN A 141 2.71 7.51 -29.29
N GLY A 142 2.69 7.34 -30.61
CA GLY A 142 3.68 7.94 -31.51
C GLY A 142 5.02 7.24 -31.46
N THR A 143 6.08 8.00 -31.81
CA THR A 143 7.45 7.48 -31.90
C THR A 143 8.39 8.29 -31.01
N PHE A 144 9.47 7.67 -30.57
CA PHE A 144 10.56 8.31 -29.84
C PHE A 144 11.89 7.99 -30.50
N THR A 145 12.76 9.01 -30.66
CA THR A 145 14.07 8.82 -31.26
C THR A 145 15.13 8.74 -30.17
N ILE A 146 15.80 7.59 -30.12
CA ILE A 146 16.90 7.33 -29.20
C ILE A 146 18.20 7.70 -29.90
N GLU A 147 18.87 8.74 -29.42
CA GLU A 147 20.02 9.33 -30.08
C GLU A 147 21.14 9.65 -29.08
N LYS A 148 22.38 9.38 -29.52
CA LYS A 148 23.58 9.68 -28.74
C LYS A 148 23.73 11.18 -28.50
N GLY A 149 23.75 11.57 -27.23
CA GLY A 149 24.00 12.96 -26.83
C GLY A 149 22.77 13.84 -26.78
N ASN A 150 21.59 13.38 -27.17
CA ASN A 150 20.35 14.12 -27.09
C ASN A 150 19.80 14.04 -25.64
N SER A 151 19.90 15.15 -24.89
CA SER A 151 19.41 15.28 -23.51
C SER A 151 18.08 16.02 -23.42
N ASP A 152 17.60 16.58 -24.52
CA ASP A 152 16.42 17.47 -24.53
C ASP A 152 15.13 16.67 -24.75
N ASP A 153 15.21 15.58 -25.52
CA ASP A 153 14.08 14.69 -25.70
C ASP A 153 14.01 13.70 -24.52
N GLU A 154 12.91 13.76 -23.78
CA GLU A 154 12.68 12.96 -22.59
C GLU A 154 11.37 12.16 -22.70
N LEU A 155 11.33 10.98 -22.10
CA LEU A 155 10.17 10.11 -21.99
C LEU A 155 9.84 9.86 -20.50
N GLY A 156 8.56 9.65 -20.19
CA GLY A 156 8.12 9.36 -18.84
C GLY A 156 7.95 10.60 -17.95
N GLY A 157 8.15 10.43 -16.66
CA GLY A 157 7.97 11.46 -15.62
C GLY A 157 8.03 10.84 -14.23
N ASN A 158 8.02 11.65 -13.21
CA ASN A 158 7.99 11.17 -11.82
C ASN A 158 6.79 10.24 -11.61
N GLY A 159 7.02 9.02 -11.15
CA GLY A 159 5.98 8.02 -10.91
C GLY A 159 5.41 7.36 -12.18
N VAL A 160 6.01 7.63 -13.34
CA VAL A 160 5.67 6.98 -14.61
C VAL A 160 6.71 5.92 -14.92
N LEU A 161 6.28 4.68 -15.04
CA LEU A 161 7.17 3.57 -15.41
C LEU A 161 7.46 3.62 -16.91
N VAL A 162 8.73 3.69 -17.26
CA VAL A 162 9.22 3.51 -18.62
C VAL A 162 10.06 2.25 -18.66
N GLU A 163 9.66 1.28 -19.48
CA GLU A 163 10.39 0.05 -19.71
C GLU A 163 10.89 -0.02 -21.15
N ALA A 164 12.13 -0.44 -21.32
CA ALA A 164 12.76 -0.63 -22.61
C ALA A 164 13.24 -2.08 -22.74
N PHE A 165 12.95 -2.68 -23.88
CA PHE A 165 13.28 -4.05 -24.21
C PHE A 165 14.08 -4.07 -25.53
N VAL A 166 15.14 -4.87 -25.58
CA VAL A 166 15.94 -5.07 -26.78
C VAL A 166 15.87 -6.55 -27.18
N ASP A 167 15.45 -6.82 -28.39
CA ASP A 167 15.41 -8.18 -28.90
C ASP A 167 16.76 -8.65 -29.48
N ASN A 168 16.83 -9.89 -29.92
CA ASN A 168 18.05 -10.48 -30.47
C ASN A 168 18.49 -9.86 -31.81
N ASP A 169 17.63 -9.07 -32.47
CA ASP A 169 17.88 -8.37 -33.71
C ASP A 169 18.14 -6.87 -33.49
N ASP A 170 18.42 -6.47 -32.23
CA ASP A 170 18.65 -5.08 -31.80
C ASP A 170 17.43 -4.15 -32.04
N ASN A 171 16.21 -4.71 -32.11
CA ASN A 171 15.01 -3.88 -32.14
C ASN A 171 14.63 -3.48 -30.72
N VAL A 172 14.26 -2.22 -30.54
CA VAL A 172 13.89 -1.68 -29.25
C VAL A 172 12.37 -1.51 -29.16
N THR A 173 11.78 -1.96 -28.07
CA THR A 173 10.39 -1.70 -27.69
C THR A 173 10.38 -0.78 -26.48
N LEU A 174 9.61 0.32 -26.55
CA LEU A 174 9.41 1.25 -25.42
C LEU A 174 7.96 1.18 -24.94
N VAL A 175 7.80 0.95 -23.65
CA VAL A 175 6.49 0.88 -23.00
C VAL A 175 6.45 1.87 -21.85
N VAL A 176 5.39 2.67 -21.80
CA VAL A 176 5.12 3.65 -20.76
C VAL A 176 3.86 3.22 -20.02
N ILE A 177 3.96 3.07 -18.70
CA ILE A 177 2.84 2.68 -17.86
C ILE A 177 2.63 3.77 -16.81
N ASN A 178 1.45 4.37 -16.85
CA ASN A 178 1.07 5.40 -15.90
C ASN A 178 0.40 4.79 -14.66
N THR A 179 0.72 5.35 -13.50
CA THR A 179 -0.02 5.11 -12.27
C THR A 179 -1.07 6.19 -12.11
N TYR A 180 -2.30 5.80 -11.86
CA TYR A 180 -3.43 6.65 -11.57
C TYR A 180 -3.85 6.49 -10.13
N VAL A 181 -4.55 7.50 -9.60
CA VAL A 181 -5.13 7.47 -8.25
C VAL A 181 -6.61 7.76 -8.35
N GLY A 182 -7.41 7.02 -7.59
CA GLY A 182 -8.86 7.23 -7.52
C GLY A 182 -9.42 6.75 -6.18
N GLU A 183 -10.65 7.13 -5.90
CA GLU A 183 -11.39 6.69 -4.71
C GLU A 183 -12.45 5.67 -5.11
N ILE A 184 -12.56 4.59 -4.34
CA ILE A 184 -13.59 3.57 -4.58
C ILE A 184 -14.97 4.17 -4.32
N SER A 185 -15.69 4.43 -5.39
CA SER A 185 -17.02 5.02 -5.33
C SER A 185 -18.11 4.01 -4.97
N LYS A 186 -17.90 2.73 -5.29
CA LYS A 186 -18.88 1.66 -5.07
C LYS A 186 -18.20 0.30 -4.95
N VAL A 187 -18.75 -0.51 -4.04
CA VAL A 187 -18.46 -1.95 -3.94
C VAL A 187 -19.74 -2.71 -4.35
N THR A 188 -19.60 -3.69 -5.22
CA THR A 188 -20.70 -4.56 -5.65
C THR A 188 -20.35 -5.99 -5.25
N ALA A 189 -21.16 -6.58 -4.37
CA ALA A 189 -20.99 -7.95 -3.91
C ALA A 189 -21.23 -8.96 -5.03
N ALA A 190 -20.56 -10.12 -4.93
CA ALA A 190 -20.81 -11.26 -5.80
C ALA A 190 -22.28 -11.65 -5.77
N LYS A 191 -22.88 -11.90 -6.95
CA LYS A 191 -24.28 -12.29 -7.06
C LYS A 191 -24.54 -13.09 -8.34
N ASP A 192 -25.31 -14.17 -8.23
CA ASP A 192 -25.83 -14.96 -9.35
C ASP A 192 -24.76 -15.48 -10.33
N GLY A 193 -23.51 -15.68 -9.85
CA GLY A 193 -22.38 -16.17 -10.65
C GLY A 193 -21.44 -15.07 -11.15
N ASP A 194 -21.75 -13.80 -10.89
CA ASP A 194 -20.84 -12.68 -11.10
C ASP A 194 -19.93 -12.51 -9.89
N ASP A 195 -18.65 -12.23 -10.12
CA ASP A 195 -17.67 -11.98 -9.07
C ASP A 195 -17.86 -10.59 -8.40
N ARG A 196 -17.32 -10.45 -7.18
CA ARG A 196 -17.28 -9.15 -6.50
C ARG A 196 -16.40 -8.17 -7.28
N TYR A 197 -16.85 -6.93 -7.43
CA TYR A 197 -16.04 -5.87 -8.04
C TYR A 197 -16.19 -4.53 -7.33
N VAL A 198 -15.16 -3.72 -7.47
CA VAL A 198 -15.16 -2.31 -7.05
C VAL A 198 -15.26 -1.40 -8.27
N THR A 199 -15.70 -0.15 -8.04
CA THR A 199 -15.77 0.88 -9.09
C THR A 199 -14.93 2.08 -8.67
N VAL A 200 -13.96 2.45 -9.50
CA VAL A 200 -13.13 3.65 -9.40
C VAL A 200 -13.15 4.39 -10.74
N ASP A 201 -13.35 5.70 -10.71
CA ASP A 201 -13.41 6.56 -11.91
C ASP A 201 -14.35 6.02 -13.02
N GLY A 202 -15.46 5.40 -12.59
CA GLY A 202 -16.46 4.81 -13.49
C GLY A 202 -16.08 3.47 -14.10
N LYS A 203 -14.90 2.92 -13.78
CA LYS A 203 -14.41 1.62 -14.24
C LYS A 203 -14.56 0.55 -13.18
N LYS A 204 -14.77 -0.69 -13.61
CA LYS A 204 -14.91 -1.85 -12.73
C LYS A 204 -13.59 -2.59 -12.63
N PHE A 205 -13.32 -3.14 -11.46
CA PHE A 205 -12.20 -4.05 -11.23
C PHE A 205 -12.66 -5.20 -10.32
N GLU A 206 -12.51 -6.43 -10.80
CA GLU A 206 -12.89 -7.64 -10.06
C GLU A 206 -11.86 -7.89 -8.95
N THR A 207 -12.32 -7.93 -7.72
CA THR A 207 -11.45 -8.13 -6.55
C THR A 207 -12.26 -8.43 -5.30
N GLU A 208 -11.70 -9.24 -4.41
CA GLU A 208 -12.20 -9.45 -3.05
C GLU A 208 -11.67 -8.42 -2.05
N SER A 209 -10.71 -7.60 -2.48
CA SER A 209 -10.09 -6.54 -1.67
C SER A 209 -10.80 -5.20 -1.86
N PHE A 210 -10.42 -4.24 -1.06
CA PHE A 210 -10.85 -2.84 -1.05
C PHE A 210 -12.31 -2.60 -0.65
N GLU A 211 -12.52 -1.48 0.04
CA GLU A 211 -13.83 -1.04 0.48
C GLU A 211 -14.20 0.31 -0.14
N LYS A 212 -15.46 0.72 0.04
CA LYS A 212 -15.91 2.04 -0.38
C LYS A 212 -15.10 3.13 0.34
N ASP A 213 -14.78 4.20 -0.38
CA ASP A 213 -13.99 5.35 0.07
C ASP A 213 -12.48 5.06 0.26
N ASP A 214 -12.00 3.82 -0.02
CA ASP A 214 -10.57 3.56 -0.13
C ASP A 214 -9.95 4.36 -1.29
N VAL A 215 -8.80 4.98 -1.05
CA VAL A 215 -7.99 5.61 -2.10
C VAL A 215 -7.00 4.59 -2.63
N VAL A 216 -7.09 4.32 -3.92
CA VAL A 216 -6.32 3.28 -4.60
C VAL A 216 -5.44 3.87 -5.71
N LEU A 217 -4.30 3.21 -5.91
CA LEU A 217 -3.47 3.36 -7.09
C LEU A 217 -3.84 2.27 -8.08
N TYR A 218 -3.92 2.61 -9.35
CA TYR A 218 -4.22 1.63 -10.39
C TYR A 218 -3.47 1.93 -11.69
N THR A 219 -3.23 0.89 -12.48
CA THR A 219 -2.72 1.00 -13.85
C THR A 219 -3.79 0.58 -14.84
N MET A 220 -3.70 1.10 -16.05
CA MET A 220 -4.65 0.78 -17.12
C MET A 220 -3.94 0.35 -18.39
N ALA A 221 -4.57 -0.56 -19.14
CA ALA A 221 -4.23 -0.85 -20.52
C ALA A 221 -5.51 -0.94 -21.34
N ASP A 222 -5.51 -0.35 -22.53
CA ASP A 222 -6.66 -0.28 -23.43
C ASP A 222 -7.95 0.28 -22.81
N GLY A 223 -7.81 1.02 -21.72
CA GLY A 223 -8.92 1.62 -20.99
C GLY A 223 -9.52 0.74 -19.89
N GLU A 224 -8.97 -0.44 -19.66
CA GLU A 224 -9.32 -1.38 -18.59
C GLU A 224 -8.30 -1.31 -17.47
N ILE A 225 -8.73 -1.49 -16.20
CA ILE A 225 -7.83 -1.52 -15.05
C ILE A 225 -7.12 -2.87 -15.03
N GLN A 226 -5.80 -2.85 -14.96
CA GLN A 226 -4.95 -4.04 -14.93
C GLN A 226 -4.51 -4.41 -13.52
N THR A 227 -4.12 -3.40 -12.73
CA THR A 227 -3.68 -3.59 -11.34
C THR A 227 -4.31 -2.56 -10.43
N MET A 228 -4.47 -2.92 -9.17
CA MET A 228 -4.98 -2.01 -8.14
C MET A 228 -4.32 -2.31 -6.80
N THR A 229 -3.90 -1.26 -6.09
CA THR A 229 -3.32 -1.35 -4.73
C THR A 229 -3.83 -0.18 -3.89
N LEU A 230 -3.80 -0.29 -2.56
CA LEU A 230 -4.04 0.86 -1.70
C LEU A 230 -2.93 1.89 -1.86
N ALA A 231 -3.30 3.18 -1.89
CA ALA A 231 -2.32 4.25 -1.84
C ALA A 231 -1.68 4.33 -0.46
N GLU A 232 -0.38 4.57 -0.40
CA GLU A 232 0.29 4.93 0.85
C GLU A 232 -0.10 6.37 1.23
N VAL A 233 -0.45 6.59 2.49
CA VAL A 233 -0.92 7.89 2.98
C VAL A 233 0.04 8.43 4.03
N VAL A 234 0.46 9.70 3.86
CA VAL A 234 1.14 10.49 4.89
C VAL A 234 0.15 11.56 5.37
N GLU A 235 -0.37 11.38 6.57
CA GLU A 235 -1.49 12.19 7.05
C GLU A 235 -1.04 13.44 7.81
N GLY A 236 -1.81 14.52 7.64
CA GLY A 236 -1.76 15.71 8.48
C GLY A 236 -0.42 16.44 8.47
N VAL A 237 0.26 16.55 7.33
CA VAL A 237 1.53 17.26 7.21
C VAL A 237 1.34 18.72 6.85
N GLU A 238 2.05 19.61 7.53
CA GLU A 238 2.00 21.06 7.30
C GLU A 238 2.99 21.46 6.20
N VAL A 239 2.48 22.08 5.15
CA VAL A 239 3.28 22.57 4.04
C VAL A 239 4.00 23.86 4.45
N THR A 240 5.33 23.82 4.50
CA THR A 240 6.16 24.96 4.88
C THR A 240 6.77 25.71 3.71
N LYS A 241 6.88 25.06 2.54
CA LYS A 241 7.47 25.66 1.34
C LYS A 241 6.97 24.94 0.09
N THR A 242 6.77 25.69 -1.00
CA THR A 242 6.53 25.14 -2.34
C THR A 242 7.66 25.56 -3.29
N THR A 243 8.02 24.70 -4.23
CA THR A 243 9.06 24.96 -5.24
C THR A 243 8.46 24.73 -6.63
N GLY A 244 7.67 25.69 -7.08
CA GLY A 244 6.96 25.62 -8.36
C GLY A 244 6.13 24.33 -8.49
N ASP A 245 6.14 23.77 -9.69
CA ASP A 245 5.40 22.53 -10.01
C ASP A 245 6.23 21.25 -9.78
N SER A 246 7.39 21.34 -9.13
CA SER A 246 8.29 20.19 -8.98
C SER A 246 8.22 19.53 -7.62
N SER A 247 8.12 20.32 -6.53
CA SER A 247 8.21 19.79 -5.17
C SER A 247 7.67 20.77 -4.13
N PHE A 248 7.50 20.27 -2.92
CA PHE A 248 7.20 21.07 -1.74
C PHE A 248 7.86 20.46 -0.50
N VAL A 249 7.93 21.24 0.57
CA VAL A 249 8.42 20.78 1.88
C VAL A 249 7.24 20.75 2.84
N ALA A 250 7.03 19.63 3.50
CA ALA A 250 6.06 19.48 4.57
C ALA A 250 6.68 18.72 5.74
N ASP A 251 6.46 19.17 6.96
CA ASP A 251 7.05 18.62 8.20
C ASP A 251 8.57 18.41 8.12
N GLY A 252 9.27 19.24 7.33
CA GLY A 252 10.73 19.19 7.15
C GLY A 252 11.21 18.25 6.05
N GLU A 253 10.33 17.41 5.48
CA GLU A 253 10.64 16.49 4.39
C GLU A 253 10.30 17.10 3.03
N THR A 254 11.05 16.74 1.99
CA THR A 254 10.81 17.21 0.63
C THR A 254 10.05 16.17 -0.17
N TYR A 255 8.89 16.55 -0.66
CA TYR A 255 8.03 15.73 -1.52
C TYR A 255 8.06 16.23 -2.95
N LYS A 256 8.25 15.31 -3.91
CA LYS A 256 8.13 15.61 -5.35
C LYS A 256 6.75 15.21 -5.85
N TYR A 257 6.23 15.96 -6.81
CA TYR A 257 4.96 15.64 -7.44
C TYR A 257 5.09 14.50 -8.45
N SER A 258 4.13 13.59 -8.45
CA SER A 258 3.92 12.67 -9.56
C SER A 258 3.54 13.43 -10.83
N ALA A 259 3.97 12.94 -11.98
CA ALA A 259 3.59 13.50 -13.29
C ALA A 259 2.07 13.43 -13.53
N LYS A 260 1.39 12.47 -12.90
CA LYS A 260 -0.07 12.25 -13.02
C LYS A 260 -0.88 12.94 -11.92
N MET A 261 -0.26 13.71 -11.04
CA MET A 261 -0.98 14.48 -10.03
C MET A 261 -1.80 15.61 -10.66
N SER A 262 -3.12 15.58 -10.46
CA SER A 262 -4.05 16.56 -11.05
C SER A 262 -4.29 17.79 -10.18
N ASN A 263 -4.14 17.67 -8.85
CA ASN A 263 -4.51 18.72 -7.90
C ASN A 263 -3.32 19.42 -7.22
N LYS A 264 -2.23 19.64 -7.96
CA LYS A 264 -1.03 20.36 -7.48
C LYS A 264 -1.32 21.75 -6.92
N GLY A 265 -2.35 22.43 -7.43
CA GLY A 265 -2.76 23.76 -6.99
C GLY A 265 -3.34 23.80 -5.56
N ASP A 266 -3.68 22.65 -4.99
CA ASP A 266 -4.18 22.54 -3.61
C ASP A 266 -3.04 22.56 -2.59
N VAL A 267 -1.79 22.34 -3.01
CA VAL A 267 -0.60 22.42 -2.16
C VAL A 267 -0.22 23.88 -1.96
N LYS A 268 -0.51 24.43 -0.79
CA LYS A 268 -0.23 25.82 -0.42
C LYS A 268 0.55 25.87 0.89
N VAL A 269 1.40 26.86 1.03
CA VAL A 269 2.09 27.11 2.32
C VAL A 269 1.04 27.30 3.41
N ASP A 270 1.32 26.79 4.60
CA ASP A 270 0.47 26.79 5.80
C ASP A 270 -0.80 25.90 5.66
N SER A 271 -0.94 25.10 4.57
CA SER A 271 -1.97 24.09 4.49
C SER A 271 -1.52 22.79 5.18
N VAL A 272 -2.46 22.14 5.86
CA VAL A 272 -2.28 20.79 6.43
C VAL A 272 -2.95 19.78 5.50
N LEU A 273 -2.15 18.87 4.98
CA LEU A 273 -2.57 17.95 3.91
C LEU A 273 -2.35 16.49 4.29
N ASP A 274 -3.22 15.63 3.76
CA ASP A 274 -2.96 14.20 3.65
C ASP A 274 -2.37 13.94 2.25
N LEU A 275 -1.19 13.33 2.20
CA LEU A 275 -0.47 13.06 0.97
C LEU A 275 -0.65 11.60 0.58
N TYR A 276 -1.08 11.33 -0.63
CA TYR A 276 -1.14 10.00 -1.20
C TYR A 276 0.06 9.81 -2.12
N LEU A 277 0.84 8.77 -1.82
CA LEU A 277 2.08 8.47 -2.54
C LEU A 277 1.86 7.34 -3.53
N ASP A 278 2.48 7.44 -4.71
CA ASP A 278 2.59 6.32 -5.63
C ASP A 278 3.66 5.31 -5.17
N SER A 279 3.78 4.19 -5.89
CA SER A 279 4.70 3.10 -5.56
C SER A 279 6.18 3.50 -5.59
N TYR A 280 6.49 4.68 -6.09
CA TYR A 280 7.84 5.25 -6.18
C TYR A 280 8.08 6.39 -5.18
N GLY A 281 7.07 6.70 -4.34
CA GLY A 281 7.15 7.73 -3.31
C GLY A 281 6.87 9.16 -3.80
N TYR A 282 6.32 9.33 -5.01
CA TYR A 282 5.87 10.64 -5.50
C TYR A 282 4.45 10.92 -5.05
N VAL A 283 4.17 12.19 -4.72
CA VAL A 283 2.81 12.60 -4.34
C VAL A 283 1.93 12.66 -5.58
N ILE A 284 0.93 11.79 -5.62
CA ILE A 284 0.00 11.67 -6.75
C ILE A 284 -1.35 12.32 -6.48
N LYS A 285 -1.73 12.48 -5.22
CA LYS A 285 -2.94 13.18 -4.77
C LYS A 285 -2.69 13.82 -3.42
N VAL A 286 -3.31 14.96 -3.16
CA VAL A 286 -3.45 15.52 -1.81
C VAL A 286 -4.92 15.76 -1.52
N ASP A 287 -5.28 15.52 -0.28
CA ASP A 287 -6.54 16.04 0.27
C ASP A 287 -6.19 17.07 1.35
N VAL A 288 -6.99 18.12 1.46
CA VAL A 288 -6.90 18.97 2.65
C VAL A 288 -7.16 18.02 3.81
N SER A 289 -6.15 17.87 4.66
CA SER A 289 -6.34 17.08 5.85
C SER A 289 -7.57 17.64 6.53
N LYS A 290 -8.63 16.85 6.58
CA LYS A 290 -9.78 17.20 7.41
C LYS A 290 -9.15 17.36 8.75
N ALA A 291 -9.11 18.62 9.24
CA ALA A 291 -8.45 19.07 10.46
C ALA A 291 -8.55 17.93 11.44
N SER A 292 -7.45 17.30 11.75
CA SER A 292 -7.32 15.95 12.29
C SER A 292 -8.55 15.70 13.12
N SER A 293 -9.44 14.75 12.71
CA SER A 293 -10.72 14.61 13.41
C SER A 293 -10.35 14.67 14.85
N ASP A 294 -10.65 15.83 15.49
CA ASP A 294 -10.06 16.09 16.78
C ASP A 294 -10.60 14.99 17.66
N TYR A 295 -9.73 14.12 18.12
CA TYR A 295 -10.12 13.05 19.03
C TYR A 295 -10.01 13.57 20.44
N ALA A 296 -11.00 13.23 21.24
CA ALA A 296 -11.02 13.59 22.64
C ALA A 296 -11.46 12.38 23.49
N TYR A 297 -10.95 12.32 24.71
CA TYR A 297 -11.50 11.41 25.70
C TYR A 297 -12.67 12.07 26.44
N VAL A 298 -13.81 11.39 26.54
CA VAL A 298 -14.97 11.91 27.26
C VAL A 298 -14.81 11.65 28.75
N VAL A 299 -14.58 12.70 29.50
CA VAL A 299 -14.42 12.64 30.97
C VAL A 299 -15.76 12.51 31.68
N ASN A 300 -16.75 13.28 31.25
CA ASN A 300 -18.08 13.30 31.84
C ASN A 300 -19.09 13.91 30.87
N THR A 301 -20.38 13.75 31.15
CA THR A 301 -21.47 14.34 30.36
C THR A 301 -22.53 14.93 31.28
N GLY A 302 -23.33 15.85 30.73
CA GLY A 302 -24.44 16.48 31.43
C GLY A 302 -25.51 16.94 30.42
N ALA A 303 -26.70 17.17 30.90
CA ALA A 303 -27.78 17.74 30.12
C ALA A 303 -28.74 18.54 30.98
N ASP A 304 -29.18 19.68 30.46
CA ASP A 304 -30.16 20.55 31.09
C ASP A 304 -31.49 20.47 30.31
N LYS A 305 -32.55 20.11 30.97
CA LYS A 305 -33.88 20.04 30.39
C LYS A 305 -34.52 21.41 30.41
N GLY A 306 -34.75 21.98 29.22
CA GLY A 306 -35.55 23.19 29.09
C GLY A 306 -37.02 22.99 29.41
N ARG A 307 -37.76 24.09 29.43
CA ARG A 307 -39.20 24.04 29.63
C ARG A 307 -39.90 23.38 28.44
N TYR A 308 -39.35 23.52 27.27
CA TYR A 308 -39.75 22.89 26.01
C TYR A 308 -38.55 22.06 25.49
N ASP A 309 -38.82 21.06 24.67
CA ASP A 309 -37.76 20.14 24.21
C ASP A 309 -36.72 20.84 23.34
N ASP A 310 -37.06 21.88 22.61
CA ASP A 310 -36.20 22.74 21.80
C ASP A 310 -35.30 23.70 22.61
N GLU A 311 -35.55 23.82 23.92
CA GLU A 311 -34.71 24.60 24.85
C GLU A 311 -33.73 23.73 25.64
N SER A 312 -33.66 22.43 25.36
CA SER A 312 -32.77 21.50 26.08
C SER A 312 -31.34 21.62 25.57
N SER A 313 -30.38 21.48 26.46
CA SER A 313 -28.95 21.56 26.13
C SER A 313 -28.22 20.31 26.63
N TYR A 314 -27.23 19.87 25.85
CA TYR A 314 -26.41 18.70 26.12
C TYR A 314 -24.95 19.10 26.21
N TYR A 315 -24.21 18.54 27.14
CA TYR A 315 -22.83 18.92 27.42
C TYR A 315 -21.92 17.71 27.56
N ALA A 316 -20.69 17.84 27.08
CA ALA A 316 -19.63 16.88 27.31
C ALA A 316 -18.39 17.57 27.85
N LYS A 317 -17.78 16.96 28.86
CA LYS A 317 -16.46 17.36 29.34
C LYS A 317 -15.42 16.54 28.58
N LEU A 318 -14.70 17.19 27.67
CA LEU A 318 -13.75 16.56 26.75
C LEU A 318 -12.32 16.86 27.17
N LEU A 319 -11.48 15.84 27.23
CA LEU A 319 -10.04 15.96 27.32
C LEU A 319 -9.47 15.89 25.91
N LEU A 320 -8.96 17.02 25.43
CA LEU A 320 -8.45 17.19 24.07
C LEU A 320 -7.03 16.63 23.92
N ALA A 321 -6.60 16.47 22.68
CA ALA A 321 -5.27 15.94 22.32
C ALA A 321 -4.09 16.74 22.90
N ASP A 322 -4.26 18.02 23.14
CA ASP A 322 -3.26 18.90 23.78
C ASP A 322 -3.22 18.80 25.32
N GLY A 323 -4.11 17.99 25.91
CA GLY A 323 -4.23 17.83 27.37
C GLY A 323 -5.15 18.86 28.03
N THR A 324 -5.77 19.77 27.27
CA THR A 324 -6.76 20.71 27.83
C THR A 324 -8.10 20.02 28.07
N VAL A 325 -8.82 20.46 29.08
CA VAL A 325 -10.17 19.99 29.38
C VAL A 325 -11.14 21.10 29.04
N VAL A 326 -12.11 20.79 28.18
CA VAL A 326 -13.15 21.73 27.76
C VAL A 326 -14.53 21.20 28.18
N GLU A 327 -15.42 22.12 28.53
CA GLU A 327 -16.86 21.84 28.64
C GLU A 327 -17.51 22.28 27.32
N ALA A 328 -17.91 21.29 26.53
CA ALA A 328 -18.43 21.46 25.18
C ALA A 328 -19.96 21.33 25.18
N GLU A 329 -20.65 22.28 24.60
CA GLU A 329 -22.06 22.09 24.23
C GLU A 329 -22.13 21.13 23.05
N VAL A 330 -22.97 20.10 23.15
CA VAL A 330 -23.09 19.02 22.17
C VAL A 330 -24.29 19.25 21.28
N ASP A 331 -24.09 19.15 19.97
CA ASP A 331 -25.14 19.21 18.97
C ASP A 331 -26.12 18.06 19.19
N GLU A 332 -27.37 18.41 19.47
CA GLU A 332 -28.42 17.42 19.72
C GLU A 332 -28.70 16.50 18.54
N ASP A 333 -28.43 16.96 17.30
CA ASP A 333 -28.63 16.19 16.08
C ASP A 333 -27.65 15.01 15.94
N CYS A 334 -26.54 15.04 16.65
CA CYS A 334 -25.61 13.90 16.68
C CYS A 334 -26.02 12.81 17.71
N LEU A 335 -26.99 13.10 18.57
CA LEU A 335 -27.49 12.17 19.57
C LEU A 335 -28.72 11.42 19.07
N LYS A 336 -28.73 10.10 19.25
CA LYS A 336 -29.88 9.27 18.82
C LYS A 336 -31.04 9.38 19.81
N GLY A 337 -32.22 9.57 19.30
CA GLY A 337 -33.47 9.65 20.04
C GLY A 337 -34.34 10.82 19.63
N ASP A 338 -35.65 10.71 19.91
CA ASP A 338 -36.64 11.68 19.49
C ASP A 338 -37.05 12.67 20.63
N ASP A 339 -36.59 12.40 21.87
CA ASP A 339 -36.86 13.21 23.03
C ASP A 339 -35.63 13.42 23.92
N PHE A 340 -35.75 14.30 24.92
CA PHE A 340 -34.66 14.62 25.86
C PHE A 340 -34.11 13.40 26.59
N ASP A 341 -34.96 12.51 27.09
CA ASP A 341 -34.53 11.39 27.90
C ASP A 341 -33.77 10.35 27.06
N ALA A 342 -34.20 10.14 25.80
CA ALA A 342 -33.52 9.27 24.86
C ALA A 342 -32.15 9.83 24.45
N LYS A 343 -32.06 11.11 24.07
CA LYS A 343 -30.81 11.79 23.72
C LYS A 343 -29.84 11.81 24.91
N LYS A 344 -30.34 12.16 26.10
CA LYS A 344 -29.55 12.12 27.34
C LYS A 344 -28.99 10.72 27.63
N LYS A 345 -29.78 9.68 27.43
CA LYS A 345 -29.34 8.29 27.63
C LYS A 345 -28.22 7.89 26.64
N GLU A 346 -28.24 8.39 25.41
CA GLU A 346 -27.14 8.19 24.45
C GLU A 346 -25.88 8.94 24.89
N LEU A 347 -26.02 10.18 25.31
CA LEU A 347 -24.92 11.00 25.81
C LEU A 347 -24.27 10.37 27.07
N ASP A 348 -25.07 9.88 28.01
CA ASP A 348 -24.59 9.26 29.26
C ASP A 348 -23.79 7.96 29.05
N LYS A 349 -23.77 7.41 27.83
CA LYS A 349 -22.91 6.24 27.50
C LYS A 349 -21.49 6.62 27.09
N LEU A 350 -21.23 7.89 26.78
CA LEU A 350 -19.97 8.34 26.20
C LEU A 350 -18.81 8.49 27.21
N PRO A 351 -19.03 8.77 28.52
CA PRO A 351 -17.92 8.83 29.45
C PRO A 351 -17.08 7.53 29.42
N GLY A 352 -15.77 7.70 29.32
CA GLY A 352 -14.83 6.58 29.19
C GLY A 352 -14.49 6.18 27.75
N TYR A 353 -15.13 6.77 26.76
CA TYR A 353 -14.82 6.52 25.35
C TYR A 353 -13.94 7.62 24.74
N ILE A 354 -13.16 7.26 23.73
CA ILE A 354 -12.57 8.21 22.80
C ILE A 354 -13.61 8.50 21.73
N VAL A 355 -13.85 9.78 21.48
CA VAL A 355 -14.79 10.28 20.46
C VAL A 355 -14.02 11.09 19.42
N GLU A 356 -14.50 11.02 18.21
CA GLU A 356 -14.19 11.97 17.15
C GLU A 356 -15.11 13.19 17.33
N TYR A 357 -14.58 14.41 17.25
CA TYR A 357 -15.39 15.61 17.35
C TYR A 357 -15.08 16.60 16.25
N SER A 358 -16.03 17.45 15.96
CA SER A 358 -15.86 18.67 15.20
C SER A 358 -16.66 19.77 15.88
N LYS A 359 -16.29 21.03 15.69
CA LYS A 359 -17.05 22.17 16.23
C LYS A 359 -17.42 23.16 15.12
N ASN A 360 -18.59 23.72 15.25
CA ASN A 360 -19.03 24.76 14.34
C ASN A 360 -18.55 26.16 14.81
N SER A 361 -18.86 27.20 14.05
CA SER A 361 -18.47 28.60 14.36
C SER A 361 -19.09 29.17 15.64
N LYS A 362 -20.03 28.45 16.27
CA LYS A 362 -20.65 28.81 17.55
C LYS A 362 -20.11 27.98 18.72
N ASP A 363 -19.00 27.25 18.50
CA ASP A 363 -18.39 26.33 19.47
C ASP A 363 -19.35 25.20 19.94
N ILE A 364 -20.34 24.80 19.14
CA ILE A 364 -21.17 23.62 19.37
C ILE A 364 -20.47 22.42 18.75
N TYR A 365 -20.36 21.34 19.52
CA TYR A 365 -19.58 20.14 19.16
C TYR A 365 -20.50 19.02 18.64
N THR A 366 -20.18 18.52 17.47
CA THR A 366 -20.70 17.24 16.96
C THR A 366 -19.74 16.14 17.40
N ILE A 367 -20.21 15.10 18.09
CA ILE A 367 -19.38 14.02 18.64
C ILE A 367 -19.84 12.66 18.13
N LYS A 368 -18.88 11.77 17.89
CA LYS A 368 -19.11 10.41 17.45
C LYS A 368 -18.13 9.46 18.16
N THR A 369 -18.62 8.34 18.69
CA THR A 369 -17.75 7.32 19.30
C THR A 369 -16.76 6.79 18.27
N ALA A 370 -15.47 6.89 18.59
CA ALA A 370 -14.36 6.41 17.78
C ALA A 370 -13.82 5.06 18.32
N SER A 371 -13.55 4.94 19.63
CA SER A 371 -13.07 3.69 20.21
C SER A 371 -14.15 2.60 20.18
N THR A 372 -13.71 1.37 19.92
CA THR A 372 -14.61 0.20 19.84
C THR A 372 -15.11 -0.26 21.21
N SER A 373 -14.38 0.08 22.28
CA SER A 373 -14.71 -0.22 23.67
C SER A 373 -14.54 1.03 24.53
N GLY A 374 -15.24 1.08 25.64
CA GLY A 374 -15.02 2.08 26.68
C GLY A 374 -13.75 1.78 27.47
N LEU A 375 -13.54 2.61 28.50
CA LEU A 375 -12.40 2.49 29.41
C LEU A 375 -12.37 1.10 30.05
N ALA A 376 -11.29 0.36 29.83
CA ALA A 376 -11.05 -0.93 30.47
C ALA A 376 -10.46 -0.70 31.88
N GLU A 377 -11.10 -1.23 32.90
CA GLU A 377 -10.73 -1.03 34.31
C GLU A 377 -9.80 -2.12 34.81
N ASN A 378 -8.87 -1.73 35.70
CA ASN A 378 -7.96 -2.64 36.43
C ASN A 378 -7.15 -3.55 35.49
N LYS A 379 -6.74 -3.02 34.37
CA LYS A 379 -5.93 -3.72 33.39
C LYS A 379 -4.45 -3.37 33.54
N LYS A 380 -3.59 -4.33 33.19
CA LYS A 380 -2.16 -4.11 33.19
C LYS A 380 -1.77 -3.28 31.98
N VAL A 381 -1.07 -2.16 32.24
CA VAL A 381 -0.52 -1.28 31.20
C VAL A 381 0.99 -1.29 31.32
N GLU A 382 1.68 -1.64 30.24
CA GLU A 382 3.12 -1.60 30.17
C GLU A 382 3.55 -0.81 28.93
N ILE A 383 4.32 0.26 29.13
CA ILE A 383 4.93 1.08 28.09
C ILE A 383 6.42 1.00 28.27
N ASN A 384 7.11 0.59 27.20
CA ASN A 384 8.55 0.42 27.21
C ASN A 384 9.16 1.26 26.07
N LYS A 385 9.88 2.31 26.40
CA LYS A 385 10.47 3.27 25.44
C LYS A 385 11.40 2.64 24.40
N GLY A 386 11.93 1.45 24.64
CA GLY A 386 12.77 0.72 23.70
C GLY A 386 12.00 -0.01 22.59
N GLU A 387 10.68 -0.07 22.69
CA GLU A 387 9.82 -0.84 21.79
C GLU A 387 8.72 0.06 21.23
N SER A 388 8.43 0.00 19.95
CA SER A 388 7.34 0.76 19.34
C SER A 388 5.94 0.20 19.66
N ALA A 389 5.83 -0.65 20.68
CA ALA A 389 4.62 -1.33 21.09
C ALA A 389 4.40 -1.19 22.59
N MET A 390 3.13 -1.08 22.98
CA MET A 390 2.69 -1.13 24.38
C MET A 390 1.88 -2.40 24.61
N THR A 391 1.98 -2.95 25.81
CA THR A 391 1.14 -4.06 26.24
C THR A 391 -0.02 -3.53 27.07
N LEU A 392 -1.23 -3.82 26.62
CA LEU A 392 -2.48 -3.48 27.29
C LEU A 392 -3.16 -4.78 27.70
N ASP A 393 -2.98 -5.20 28.94
CA ASP A 393 -3.37 -6.51 29.44
C ASP A 393 -2.70 -7.67 28.66
N THR A 394 -3.42 -8.29 27.73
CA THR A 394 -2.92 -9.36 26.86
C THR A 394 -2.75 -8.93 25.40
N GLU A 395 -3.11 -7.68 25.09
CA GLU A 395 -3.06 -7.15 23.73
C GLU A 395 -1.80 -6.31 23.51
N THR A 396 -1.21 -6.45 22.34
CA THR A 396 -0.12 -5.59 21.89
C THR A 396 -0.69 -4.53 20.95
N VAL A 397 -0.51 -3.26 21.31
CA VAL A 397 -0.92 -2.11 20.52
C VAL A 397 0.31 -1.33 20.09
N TYR A 398 0.42 -1.05 18.81
CA TYR A 398 1.53 -0.28 18.27
C TYR A 398 1.27 1.22 18.42
N ALA A 399 2.36 1.98 18.56
CA ALA A 399 2.33 3.43 18.62
C ALA A 399 3.50 3.99 17.79
N ASN A 400 3.34 5.23 17.32
CA ASN A 400 4.38 5.93 16.55
C ASN A 400 4.62 7.35 17.08
N SER A 401 5.37 8.16 16.33
CA SER A 401 5.68 9.54 16.71
C SER A 401 4.47 10.47 16.73
N LYS A 402 3.35 10.09 16.12
CA LYS A 402 2.10 10.87 16.05
C LYS A 402 1.03 10.40 17.04
N THR A 403 1.21 9.24 17.70
CA THR A 403 0.25 8.74 18.70
C THR A 403 0.15 9.72 19.88
N VAL A 404 -1.07 10.13 20.22
CA VAL A 404 -1.34 11.00 21.36
C VAL A 404 -1.63 10.13 22.60
N PHE A 405 -0.90 10.38 23.68
CA PHE A 405 -1.10 9.74 24.98
C PHE A 405 -1.66 10.77 25.97
N LEU A 406 -2.84 10.52 26.47
CA LEU A 406 -3.47 11.27 27.52
C LEU A 406 -3.33 10.49 28.83
N VAL A 407 -2.59 11.04 29.78
CA VAL A 407 -2.31 10.38 31.06
C VAL A 407 -2.97 11.15 32.19
N GLN A 408 -3.87 10.49 32.91
CA GLN A 408 -4.50 11.01 34.11
C GLN A 408 -3.73 10.55 35.33
N THR A 409 -3.44 11.48 36.24
CA THR A 409 -2.94 11.20 37.58
C THR A 409 -3.91 11.74 38.61
N GLY A 410 -4.15 10.96 39.65
CA GLY A 410 -5.16 11.27 40.69
C GLY A 410 -6.58 11.01 40.20
N THR A 411 -7.53 11.15 41.12
CA THR A 411 -8.95 10.80 40.92
C THR A 411 -9.88 11.95 41.32
N GLY A 412 -11.08 11.98 40.75
CA GLY A 412 -12.13 12.93 41.07
C GLY A 412 -11.71 14.39 40.84
N SER A 413 -11.94 15.27 41.81
CA SER A 413 -11.61 16.70 41.71
C SER A 413 -10.11 17.02 41.76
N LYS A 414 -9.27 16.03 42.09
CA LYS A 414 -7.80 16.13 42.08
C LYS A 414 -7.14 15.53 40.84
N ALA A 415 -7.95 15.06 39.87
CA ALA A 415 -7.42 14.54 38.64
C ALA A 415 -6.66 15.62 37.87
N THR A 416 -5.47 15.32 37.43
CA THR A 416 -4.66 16.14 36.54
C THR A 416 -4.38 15.34 35.28
N TYR A 417 -4.29 16.04 34.16
CA TYR A 417 -4.13 15.43 32.87
C TYR A 417 -2.87 15.97 32.20
N LYS A 418 -2.12 15.08 31.55
CA LYS A 418 -0.97 15.43 30.71
C LYS A 418 -1.10 14.77 29.35
N SER A 419 -0.75 15.51 28.33
CA SER A 419 -0.65 15.00 26.97
C SER A 419 0.81 14.78 26.57
N TYR A 420 1.06 13.70 25.85
CA TYR A 420 2.34 13.38 25.26
C TYR A 420 2.09 12.98 23.81
N THR A 421 2.82 13.59 22.87
CA THR A 421 2.79 13.20 21.46
C THR A 421 4.01 12.36 21.13
N GLY A 422 3.79 11.20 20.57
CA GLY A 422 4.82 10.24 20.21
C GLY A 422 5.23 9.31 21.35
N TYR A 423 5.45 8.07 21.00
CA TYR A 423 5.79 7.00 21.93
C TYR A 423 7.06 7.28 22.75
N ALA A 424 8.04 7.96 22.15
CA ALA A 424 9.29 8.30 22.83
C ALA A 424 9.13 9.31 23.99
N ASN A 425 8.04 10.06 24.03
CA ASN A 425 7.80 11.13 24.98
C ASN A 425 6.92 10.72 26.16
N VAL A 426 6.18 9.62 26.05
CA VAL A 426 5.36 9.12 27.16
C VAL A 426 6.26 8.53 28.25
N PRO A 427 5.94 8.70 29.55
CA PRO A 427 6.71 8.09 30.62
C PRO A 427 6.70 6.56 30.55
N ASP A 428 7.78 5.92 30.99
CA ASP A 428 7.80 4.47 31.17
C ASP A 428 6.75 4.06 32.22
N LEU A 429 5.85 3.18 31.82
CA LEU A 429 4.83 2.59 32.67
C LEU A 429 5.09 1.09 32.73
N LYS A 430 5.69 0.62 33.81
CA LYS A 430 5.98 -0.79 34.04
C LYS A 430 5.17 -1.32 35.22
N ASP A 431 4.61 -2.49 35.01
CA ASP A 431 3.88 -3.24 36.06
C ASP A 431 2.72 -2.47 36.74
N ASN A 432 2.23 -1.43 36.08
CA ASN A 432 1.12 -0.64 36.59
C ASN A 432 -0.22 -1.26 36.18
N SER A 433 -1.13 -1.32 37.12
CA SER A 433 -2.54 -1.53 36.83
C SER A 433 -3.18 -0.17 36.64
N GLY A 434 -3.99 -0.01 35.62
CA GLY A 434 -4.67 1.24 35.31
C GLY A 434 -5.88 1.02 34.44
N ASN A 435 -6.62 2.08 34.25
CA ASN A 435 -7.71 2.10 33.31
C ASN A 435 -7.19 2.66 31.99
N PHE A 436 -7.51 2.03 30.88
CA PHE A 436 -7.09 2.50 29.57
C PHE A 436 -8.19 2.36 28.53
N VAL A 437 -8.13 3.21 27.53
CA VAL A 437 -8.87 3.08 26.28
C VAL A 437 -7.99 3.58 25.15
N TYR A 438 -8.09 2.96 23.99
CA TYR A 438 -7.35 3.40 22.80
C TYR A 438 -8.25 3.39 21.56
N TYR A 439 -7.80 4.11 20.56
CA TYR A 439 -8.41 4.15 19.25
C TYR A 439 -7.35 3.97 18.15
N CYS A 440 -7.61 3.07 17.24
CA CYS A 440 -6.88 2.91 15.97
C CYS A 440 -7.84 3.28 14.83
N LYS A 441 -7.35 4.01 13.83
CA LYS A 441 -8.12 4.22 12.60
C LYS A 441 -8.42 2.88 11.92
N SER A 442 -9.50 2.82 11.18
CA SER A 442 -9.90 1.60 10.45
C SER A 442 -8.75 1.12 9.56
N GLY A 443 -8.43 -0.18 9.67
CA GLY A 443 -7.33 -0.79 8.93
C GLY A 443 -5.92 -0.55 9.49
N SER A 444 -5.77 0.25 10.57
CA SER A 444 -4.49 0.50 11.25
C SER A 444 -4.36 -0.33 12.51
N THR A 445 -3.17 -0.87 12.76
CA THR A 445 -2.77 -1.48 14.04
C THR A 445 -2.06 -0.49 14.96
N VAL A 446 -1.84 0.76 14.50
CA VAL A 446 -1.18 1.82 15.24
C VAL A 446 -2.24 2.69 15.91
N ALA A 447 -2.10 2.92 17.21
CA ALA A 447 -3.02 3.76 17.95
C ALA A 447 -2.88 5.24 17.52
N THR A 448 -4.02 5.88 17.27
CA THR A 448 -4.10 7.33 17.05
C THR A 448 -4.09 8.06 18.38
N MET A 449 -4.86 7.56 19.36
CA MET A 449 -4.97 8.13 20.70
C MET A 449 -5.07 7.01 21.74
N VAL A 450 -4.42 7.21 22.88
CA VAL A 450 -4.48 6.34 24.05
C VAL A 450 -4.75 7.21 25.27
N PHE A 451 -5.77 6.84 26.04
CA PHE A 451 -6.00 7.41 27.37
C PHE A 451 -5.64 6.38 28.43
N ILE A 452 -4.89 6.81 29.45
CA ILE A 452 -4.46 5.99 30.57
C ILE A 452 -4.78 6.74 31.87
N SER A 453 -5.53 6.11 32.79
CA SER A 453 -5.84 6.71 34.06
C SER A 453 -5.33 5.84 35.21
N ASP A 454 -5.25 6.45 36.38
CA ASP A 454 -4.90 5.81 37.65
C ASP A 454 -3.52 5.15 37.67
N VAL A 455 -2.62 5.74 36.88
CA VAL A 455 -1.20 5.47 37.07
C VAL A 455 -0.87 6.00 38.44
N SER A 456 -0.59 5.11 39.40
CA SER A 456 -0.14 5.52 40.71
C SER A 456 1.03 6.50 40.50
N ALA A 457 0.83 7.77 40.84
CA ALA A 457 1.86 8.74 40.83
C ALA A 457 3.01 8.14 41.66
N SER A 458 4.12 7.82 40.99
CA SER A 458 5.36 7.65 41.72
C SER A 458 5.53 8.95 42.48
N SER A 459 5.43 8.88 43.77
CA SER A 459 5.78 9.95 44.70
C SER A 459 7.31 10.09 44.68
N ASP A 460 7.85 10.59 43.56
CA ASP A 460 9.24 11.04 43.51
C ASP A 460 9.26 12.28 42.62
N ASP A 461 9.41 13.40 43.31
CA ASP A 461 9.73 14.81 42.99
C ASP A 461 9.87 15.27 41.54
#